data_4d7d079e64d78d4c6e61bcb5cc27562e
#
_entry.id   4d7d079e64d78d4c6e61bcb5cc27562e
#
_cell.length_a   1.000
_cell.length_b   1.000
_cell.length_c   1.000
_cell.angle_alpha   90.00
_cell.angle_beta   90.00
_cell.angle_gamma   90.00
#
_symmetry.space_group_name_H-M   'P 1'
#
loop_
_entity.id
_entity.type
_entity.pdbx_description
1 polymer ?
#
loop_
_entity_poly.entity_id
_entity_poly.type
_entity_poly.pdbx_seq_one_letter_code
_entity_poly.pdbx_strand_id
1 'polypeptide(L)'
;MLTGTSVKSSTEIQRIANTWNEKYDEGEVYTTVGIHPHDAKTFEGDATILALKKIIEGSKYVRAIGECGLDYNRNFSPKDQQITAFRAQVRLACDLKMPIFVHEREAHGDLVNILKEFKDCLPDVVVHCFTGKLEEAQTYIDMGFHVGFTGTLCKFQRGKPLREIIPKLPLNRLMLETDAPWMGFIKGRRVSEPADVVLIAKKIASVLGCEPSHVARVTTATARKFFRI
;
A
#
# COMPACT_ATOMS: atom_id res chain seq x y z
N MET A 1 9.72 -1.44 3.80
CA MET A 1 8.48 -2.20 4.00
C MET A 1 8.47 -3.36 3.01
N LEU A 2 8.31 -4.59 3.47
CA LEU A 2 8.05 -5.76 2.63
C LEU A 2 6.55 -6.08 2.67
N THR A 3 5.96 -6.41 1.52
CA THR A 3 4.51 -6.53 1.38
C THR A 3 4.08 -7.99 1.25
N GLY A 4 3.25 -8.46 2.19
CA GLY A 4 2.63 -9.78 2.15
C GLY A 4 1.39 -9.80 1.27
N THR A 5 1.28 -10.79 0.39
CA THR A 5 0.20 -10.91 -0.60
C THR A 5 -0.60 -12.21 -0.48
N SER A 6 -0.16 -13.11 0.38
CA SER A 6 -0.79 -14.40 0.71
C SER A 6 -0.30 -14.86 2.08
N VAL A 7 -0.92 -15.86 2.69
CA VAL A 7 -0.42 -16.47 3.95
C VAL A 7 1.03 -16.91 3.78
N LYS A 8 1.35 -17.56 2.67
CA LYS A 8 2.72 -18.04 2.38
C LYS A 8 3.72 -16.90 2.29
N SER A 9 3.45 -15.88 1.47
CA SER A 9 4.37 -14.74 1.30
C SER A 9 4.49 -13.92 2.58
N SER A 10 3.38 -13.71 3.31
CA SER A 10 3.38 -13.02 4.61
C SER A 10 4.27 -13.72 5.64
N THR A 11 4.20 -15.06 5.70
CA THR A 11 5.08 -15.85 6.59
C THR A 11 6.54 -15.70 6.20
N GLU A 12 6.87 -15.76 4.92
CA GLU A 12 8.25 -15.66 4.44
C GLU A 12 8.85 -14.28 4.70
N ILE A 13 8.13 -13.20 4.38
CA ILE A 13 8.64 -11.85 4.60
C ILE A 13 8.75 -11.51 6.09
N GLN A 14 7.87 -12.05 6.94
CA GLN A 14 8.01 -11.95 8.40
C GLN A 14 9.32 -12.59 8.85
N ARG A 15 9.63 -13.80 8.38
CA ARG A 15 10.89 -14.49 8.68
C ARG A 15 12.11 -13.66 8.24
N ILE A 16 12.05 -13.09 7.02
CA ILE A 16 13.11 -12.22 6.50
C ILE A 16 13.28 -10.99 7.39
N ALA A 17 12.19 -10.31 7.76
CA ALA A 17 12.26 -9.12 8.61
C ALA A 17 12.81 -9.42 9.99
N ASN A 18 12.37 -10.51 10.64
CA ASN A 18 12.90 -10.93 11.94
C ASN A 18 14.40 -11.20 11.85
N THR A 19 14.84 -12.04 10.88
CA THR A 19 16.25 -12.37 10.68
C THR A 19 17.11 -11.15 10.39
N TRP A 20 16.61 -10.22 9.55
CA TRP A 20 17.34 -8.99 9.24
C TRP A 20 17.53 -8.12 10.47
N ASN A 21 16.45 -7.83 11.18
CA ASN A 21 16.46 -6.92 12.32
C ASN A 21 17.19 -7.49 13.55
N GLU A 22 17.34 -8.80 13.62
CA GLU A 22 18.17 -9.46 14.65
C GLU A 22 19.68 -9.44 14.30
N LYS A 23 19.99 -9.41 13.01
CA LYS A 23 21.37 -9.59 12.53
C LYS A 23 22.07 -8.27 12.20
N TYR A 24 21.32 -7.24 11.78
CA TYR A 24 21.88 -6.00 11.27
C TYR A 24 21.32 -4.79 12.02
N ASP A 25 22.22 -3.88 12.42
CA ASP A 25 21.87 -2.60 13.04
C ASP A 25 21.60 -1.50 11.99
N GLU A 26 21.71 -1.82 10.71
CA GLU A 26 21.61 -0.89 9.59
C GLU A 26 20.16 -0.81 9.04
N GLY A 27 19.30 -0.08 9.74
CA GLY A 27 17.93 0.16 9.32
C GLY A 27 16.99 -1.03 9.55
N GLU A 28 15.75 -0.73 9.87
CA GLU A 28 14.73 -1.73 10.19
C GLU A 28 13.92 -2.13 8.96
N VAL A 29 13.60 -3.42 8.89
CA VAL A 29 12.71 -4.00 7.88
C VAL A 29 11.36 -4.30 8.54
N TYR A 30 10.32 -3.67 8.05
CA TYR A 30 8.94 -3.88 8.48
C TYR A 30 8.13 -4.60 7.40
N THR A 31 7.01 -5.21 7.79
CA THR A 31 6.17 -5.98 6.87
C THR A 31 4.70 -5.61 6.98
N THR A 32 3.94 -5.95 5.93
CA THR A 32 2.49 -6.05 5.97
C THR A 32 2.08 -7.51 5.88
N VAL A 33 0.83 -7.82 6.24
CA VAL A 33 0.30 -9.19 6.23
C VAL A 33 -1.10 -9.18 5.62
N GLY A 34 -1.31 -9.91 4.52
CA GLY A 34 -2.61 -9.91 3.85
C GLY A 34 -2.75 -10.93 2.72
N ILE A 35 -3.94 -10.90 2.11
CA ILE A 35 -4.31 -11.65 0.92
C ILE A 35 -4.64 -10.65 -0.19
N HIS A 36 -3.80 -10.60 -1.20
CA HIS A 36 -3.97 -9.75 -2.38
C HIS A 36 -5.21 -10.16 -3.19
N PRO A 37 -5.91 -9.25 -3.85
CA PRO A 37 -7.08 -9.60 -4.67
C PRO A 37 -6.81 -10.67 -5.73
N HIS A 38 -5.60 -10.78 -6.25
CA HIS A 38 -5.24 -11.86 -7.19
C HIS A 38 -5.30 -13.26 -6.57
N ASP A 39 -5.06 -13.36 -5.25
CA ASP A 39 -5.05 -14.59 -4.48
C ASP A 39 -6.33 -14.79 -3.65
N ALA A 40 -7.33 -13.92 -3.79
CA ALA A 40 -8.58 -14.00 -3.02
C ALA A 40 -9.32 -15.34 -3.16
N LYS A 41 -9.13 -16.06 -4.26
CA LYS A 41 -9.62 -17.45 -4.45
C LYS A 41 -9.04 -18.47 -3.46
N THR A 42 -7.96 -18.14 -2.77
CA THR A 42 -7.34 -18.98 -1.72
C THR A 42 -7.83 -18.63 -0.32
N PHE A 43 -8.76 -17.69 -0.22
CA PHE A 43 -9.30 -17.25 1.06
C PHE A 43 -10.32 -18.27 1.61
N GLU A 44 -10.00 -18.89 2.75
CA GLU A 44 -10.77 -19.93 3.42
C GLU A 44 -11.47 -19.39 4.69
N GLY A 45 -11.98 -18.16 4.65
CA GLY A 45 -12.71 -17.57 5.78
C GLY A 45 -11.88 -17.46 7.05
N ASP A 46 -12.44 -17.93 8.16
CA ASP A 46 -11.84 -17.83 9.49
C ASP A 46 -10.47 -18.52 9.59
N ALA A 47 -10.25 -19.60 8.85
CA ALA A 47 -8.98 -20.32 8.84
C ALA A 47 -7.86 -19.40 8.33
N THR A 48 -8.10 -18.67 7.24
CA THR A 48 -7.15 -17.69 6.71
C THR A 48 -6.94 -16.53 7.68
N ILE A 49 -8.00 -15.98 8.28
CA ILE A 49 -7.91 -14.88 9.26
C ILE A 49 -7.08 -15.32 10.48
N LEU A 50 -7.29 -16.53 10.97
CA LEU A 50 -6.51 -17.09 12.09
C LEU A 50 -5.03 -17.25 11.72
N ALA A 51 -4.72 -17.67 10.49
CA ALA A 51 -3.34 -17.77 10.00
C ALA A 51 -2.67 -16.38 9.93
N LEU A 52 -3.37 -15.36 9.41
CA LEU A 52 -2.85 -13.98 9.40
C LEU A 52 -2.62 -13.45 10.82
N LYS A 53 -3.54 -13.68 11.76
CA LYS A 53 -3.37 -13.29 13.18
C LYS A 53 -2.11 -13.92 13.78
N LYS A 54 -1.86 -15.20 13.57
CA LYS A 54 -0.65 -15.89 14.06
C LYS A 54 0.64 -15.27 13.52
N ILE A 55 0.65 -14.85 12.23
CA ILE A 55 1.79 -14.18 11.63
C ILE A 55 2.01 -12.82 12.30
N ILE A 56 0.94 -12.05 12.54
CA ILE A 56 1.00 -10.73 13.18
C ILE A 56 1.53 -10.85 14.61
N GLU A 57 1.00 -11.79 15.40
CA GLU A 57 1.42 -12.04 16.79
C GLU A 57 2.88 -12.52 16.90
N GLY A 58 3.35 -13.20 15.85
CA GLY A 58 4.73 -13.74 15.78
C GLY A 58 5.82 -12.72 15.49
N SER A 59 5.49 -11.43 15.27
CA SER A 59 6.52 -10.42 14.98
C SER A 59 6.08 -8.99 15.26
N LYS A 60 6.87 -8.28 16.05
CA LYS A 60 6.72 -6.84 16.28
C LYS A 60 6.96 -5.97 15.03
N TYR A 61 7.46 -6.54 13.96
CA TYR A 61 7.78 -5.83 12.72
C TYR A 61 6.63 -5.81 11.71
N VAL A 62 5.53 -6.53 11.98
CA VAL A 62 4.30 -6.40 11.19
C VAL A 62 3.61 -5.09 11.55
N ARG A 63 3.36 -4.21 10.57
CA ARG A 63 2.88 -2.84 10.80
C ARG A 63 1.55 -2.51 10.13
N ALA A 64 1.07 -3.32 9.20
CA ALA A 64 -0.22 -3.10 8.55
C ALA A 64 -0.85 -4.42 8.10
N ILE A 65 -2.18 -4.41 7.97
CA ILE A 65 -2.94 -5.43 7.26
C ILE A 65 -2.89 -5.10 5.76
N GLY A 66 -2.56 -6.07 4.94
CA GLY A 66 -2.40 -5.91 3.49
C GLY A 66 -1.11 -6.58 2.99
N GLU A 67 -0.95 -6.67 1.71
CA GLU A 67 -1.76 -6.05 0.66
C GLU A 67 -3.09 -6.79 0.53
N CYS A 68 -4.17 -6.04 0.59
CA CYS A 68 -5.52 -6.53 0.39
C CYS A 68 -6.30 -5.48 -0.43
N GLY A 69 -7.47 -5.83 -0.97
CA GLY A 69 -8.24 -4.87 -1.76
C GLY A 69 -8.94 -5.51 -2.94
N LEU A 70 -9.10 -4.73 -4.02
CA LEU A 70 -9.85 -5.11 -5.21
C LEU A 70 -9.08 -4.79 -6.51
N ASP A 71 -9.07 -5.73 -7.45
CA ASP A 71 -8.53 -5.56 -8.80
C ASP A 71 -9.51 -6.11 -9.84
N TYR A 72 -10.28 -5.21 -10.44
CA TYR A 72 -11.25 -5.57 -11.48
C TYR A 72 -10.66 -5.50 -12.90
N ASN A 73 -9.42 -5.06 -13.04
CA ASN A 73 -8.71 -5.08 -14.30
C ASN A 73 -8.12 -6.47 -14.63
N ARG A 74 -7.45 -7.08 -13.65
CA ARG A 74 -6.82 -8.41 -13.83
C ARG A 74 -7.81 -9.56 -13.62
N ASN A 75 -8.68 -9.45 -12.63
CA ASN A 75 -9.68 -10.47 -12.27
C ASN A 75 -9.12 -11.91 -12.14
N PHE A 76 -7.93 -12.06 -11.54
CA PHE A 76 -7.33 -13.37 -11.31
C PHE A 76 -8.07 -14.22 -10.26
N SER A 77 -8.86 -13.56 -9.43
CA SER A 77 -9.89 -14.16 -8.60
C SER A 77 -11.25 -13.54 -8.94
N PRO A 78 -12.36 -14.25 -8.83
CA PRO A 78 -13.72 -13.70 -9.00
C PRO A 78 -13.99 -12.50 -8.08
N LYS A 79 -14.79 -11.53 -8.54
CA LYS A 79 -15.07 -10.29 -7.79
C LYS A 79 -15.69 -10.53 -6.42
N ASP A 80 -16.63 -11.47 -6.33
CA ASP A 80 -17.29 -11.86 -5.07
C ASP A 80 -16.31 -12.41 -4.06
N GLN A 81 -15.33 -13.20 -4.49
CA GLN A 81 -14.27 -13.72 -3.63
C GLN A 81 -13.31 -12.59 -3.19
N GLN A 82 -12.96 -11.65 -4.10
CA GLN A 82 -12.17 -10.47 -3.75
C GLN A 82 -12.89 -9.64 -2.68
N ILE A 83 -14.18 -9.35 -2.85
CA ILE A 83 -15.01 -8.59 -1.91
C ILE A 83 -15.05 -9.30 -0.56
N THR A 84 -15.27 -10.61 -0.54
CA THR A 84 -15.34 -11.42 0.68
C THR A 84 -14.01 -11.37 1.44
N ALA A 85 -12.90 -11.62 0.76
CA ALA A 85 -11.56 -11.61 1.35
C ALA A 85 -11.17 -10.20 1.83
N PHE A 86 -11.49 -9.15 1.08
CA PHE A 86 -11.21 -7.78 1.46
C PHE A 86 -11.99 -7.36 2.70
N ARG A 87 -13.30 -7.59 2.72
CA ARG A 87 -14.17 -7.26 3.86
C ARG A 87 -13.73 -7.95 5.16
N ALA A 88 -13.31 -9.21 5.09
CA ALA A 88 -12.76 -9.92 6.23
C ALA A 88 -11.46 -9.34 6.75
N GLN A 89 -10.56 -8.90 5.86
CA GLN A 89 -9.30 -8.25 6.24
C GLN A 89 -9.50 -6.83 6.78
N VAL A 90 -10.48 -6.07 6.28
CA VAL A 90 -10.87 -4.79 6.88
C VAL A 90 -11.38 -5.00 8.31
N ARG A 91 -12.22 -6.04 8.53
CA ARG A 91 -12.67 -6.40 9.89
C ARG A 91 -11.48 -6.73 10.80
N LEU A 92 -10.55 -7.56 10.32
CA LEU A 92 -9.33 -7.89 11.06
C LEU A 92 -8.53 -6.64 11.45
N ALA A 93 -8.40 -5.68 10.53
CA ALA A 93 -7.70 -4.43 10.78
C ALA A 93 -8.41 -3.57 11.85
N CYS A 94 -9.74 -3.51 11.83
CA CYS A 94 -10.53 -2.85 12.86
C CYS A 94 -10.31 -3.51 14.23
N ASP A 95 -10.41 -4.84 14.31
CA ASP A 95 -10.26 -5.61 15.55
C ASP A 95 -8.87 -5.41 16.18
N LEU A 96 -7.83 -5.36 15.35
CA LEU A 96 -6.44 -5.19 15.77
C LEU A 96 -5.99 -3.72 15.82
N LYS A 97 -6.83 -2.78 15.39
CA LYS A 97 -6.50 -1.34 15.23
C LYS A 97 -5.22 -1.11 14.42
N MET A 98 -4.97 -1.94 13.42
CA MET A 98 -3.81 -1.87 12.55
C MET A 98 -4.14 -1.12 11.26
N PRO A 99 -3.21 -0.28 10.72
CA PRO A 99 -3.43 0.39 9.44
C PRO A 99 -3.64 -0.62 8.31
N ILE A 100 -4.31 -0.17 7.24
CA ILE A 100 -4.63 -1.01 6.07
C ILE A 100 -3.84 -0.51 4.86
N PHE A 101 -3.11 -1.43 4.22
CA PHE A 101 -2.38 -1.20 2.98
C PHE A 101 -3.17 -1.81 1.82
N VAL A 102 -3.81 -0.93 1.01
CA VAL A 102 -4.89 -1.30 0.08
C VAL A 102 -4.45 -1.24 -1.36
N HIS A 103 -4.69 -2.34 -2.08
CA HIS A 103 -4.66 -2.41 -3.53
C HIS A 103 -6.01 -1.98 -4.13
N GLU A 104 -5.99 -1.07 -5.07
CA GLU A 104 -7.18 -0.70 -5.84
C GLU A 104 -6.86 -0.59 -7.33
N ARG A 105 -7.62 -1.28 -8.15
CA ARG A 105 -7.54 -1.14 -9.59
C ARG A 105 -8.88 -1.34 -10.28
N GLU A 106 -9.42 -0.26 -10.87
CA GLU A 106 -10.73 -0.24 -11.54
C GLU A 106 -11.90 -0.72 -10.66
N ALA A 107 -11.78 -0.51 -9.33
CA ALA A 107 -12.70 -1.00 -8.31
C ALA A 107 -13.12 0.07 -7.28
N HIS A 108 -12.83 1.36 -7.57
CA HIS A 108 -13.00 2.48 -6.65
C HIS A 108 -14.36 2.48 -5.94
N GLY A 109 -15.47 2.31 -6.68
CA GLY A 109 -16.82 2.38 -6.11
C GLY A 109 -17.06 1.32 -5.03
N ASP A 110 -16.75 0.05 -5.33
CA ASP A 110 -16.93 -1.05 -4.38
C ASP A 110 -15.96 -0.94 -3.21
N LEU A 111 -14.71 -0.53 -3.47
CA LEU A 111 -13.72 -0.31 -2.42
C LEU A 111 -14.20 0.74 -1.41
N VAL A 112 -14.65 1.90 -1.89
CA VAL A 112 -15.17 2.99 -1.04
C VAL A 112 -16.40 2.54 -0.26
N ASN A 113 -17.32 1.81 -0.90
CA ASN A 113 -18.52 1.31 -0.25
C ASN A 113 -18.17 0.34 0.89
N ILE A 114 -17.26 -0.61 0.66
CA ILE A 114 -16.81 -1.55 1.70
C ILE A 114 -16.14 -0.80 2.86
N LEU A 115 -15.25 0.14 2.59
CA LEU A 115 -14.57 0.88 3.66
C LEU A 115 -15.56 1.73 4.47
N LYS A 116 -16.62 2.28 3.85
CA LYS A 116 -17.68 3.00 4.55
C LYS A 116 -18.52 2.11 5.49
N GLU A 117 -18.65 0.82 5.22
CA GLU A 117 -19.32 -0.12 6.14
C GLU A 117 -18.64 -0.17 7.51
N PHE A 118 -17.35 0.14 7.56
CA PHE A 118 -16.50 0.08 8.77
C PHE A 118 -16.14 1.45 9.34
N LYS A 119 -16.78 2.54 8.89
CA LYS A 119 -16.39 3.93 9.22
C LYS A 119 -16.16 4.20 10.70
N ASP A 120 -16.90 3.52 11.58
CA ASP A 120 -16.85 3.75 13.05
C ASP A 120 -15.66 3.06 13.73
N CYS A 121 -15.01 2.11 13.06
CA CYS A 121 -13.84 1.38 13.57
C CYS A 121 -12.64 1.39 12.63
N LEU A 122 -12.78 1.99 11.44
CA LEU A 122 -11.76 1.94 10.40
C LEU A 122 -10.47 2.63 10.85
N PRO A 123 -9.33 1.93 10.87
CA PRO A 123 -8.04 2.54 11.17
C PRO A 123 -7.52 3.36 9.98
N ASP A 124 -6.28 3.87 10.08
CA ASP A 124 -5.63 4.55 8.95
C ASP A 124 -5.57 3.66 7.71
N VAL A 125 -5.85 4.24 6.55
CA VAL A 125 -5.86 3.55 5.24
C VAL A 125 -4.91 4.24 4.28
N VAL A 126 -4.13 3.47 3.53
CA VAL A 126 -3.41 3.95 2.35
C VAL A 126 -3.84 3.14 1.13
N VAL A 127 -4.27 3.83 0.08
CA VAL A 127 -4.44 3.24 -1.25
C VAL A 127 -3.11 3.35 -1.98
N HIS A 128 -2.41 2.21 -2.08
CA HIS A 128 -1.07 2.18 -2.65
C HIS A 128 -1.09 2.12 -4.18
N CYS A 129 0.05 2.42 -4.78
CA CYS A 129 0.28 2.35 -6.24
C CYS A 129 -0.84 3.04 -7.05
N PHE A 130 -1.32 4.19 -6.58
CA PHE A 130 -2.45 4.88 -7.18
C PHE A 130 -2.19 5.25 -8.63
N THR A 131 -3.15 4.89 -9.49
CA THR A 131 -3.14 5.20 -10.92
C THR A 131 -4.49 5.71 -11.45
N GLY A 132 -5.39 6.05 -10.53
CA GLY A 132 -6.75 6.51 -10.81
C GLY A 132 -6.84 7.99 -11.20
N LYS A 133 -8.06 8.52 -11.09
CA LYS A 133 -8.40 9.90 -11.43
C LYS A 133 -8.32 10.82 -10.22
N LEU A 134 -8.34 12.15 -10.47
CA LEU A 134 -8.32 13.15 -9.40
C LEU A 134 -9.49 12.98 -8.43
N GLU A 135 -10.68 12.75 -8.95
CA GLU A 135 -11.91 12.63 -8.16
C GLU A 135 -11.84 11.42 -7.20
N GLU A 136 -11.20 10.34 -7.63
CA GLU A 136 -10.97 9.15 -6.81
C GLU A 136 -9.96 9.44 -5.71
N ALA A 137 -8.82 10.10 -6.06
CA ALA A 137 -7.83 10.52 -5.07
C ALA A 137 -8.43 11.49 -4.04
N GLN A 138 -9.26 12.45 -4.50
CA GLN A 138 -9.93 13.39 -3.60
C GLN A 138 -10.88 12.67 -2.66
N THR A 139 -11.66 11.70 -3.16
CA THR A 139 -12.55 10.87 -2.32
C THR A 139 -11.76 10.18 -1.19
N TYR A 140 -10.59 9.59 -1.51
CA TYR A 140 -9.75 8.97 -0.49
C TYR A 140 -9.23 9.98 0.54
N ILE A 141 -8.78 11.15 0.09
CA ILE A 141 -8.31 12.23 0.97
C ILE A 141 -9.43 12.74 1.89
N ASP A 142 -10.65 12.95 1.35
CA ASP A 142 -11.82 13.41 2.12
C ASP A 142 -12.27 12.38 3.16
N MET A 143 -12.03 11.09 2.91
CA MET A 143 -12.21 10.02 3.89
C MET A 143 -11.08 9.95 4.93
N GLY A 144 -10.07 10.84 4.86
CA GLY A 144 -8.92 10.87 5.76
C GLY A 144 -7.81 9.90 5.40
N PHE A 145 -7.87 9.25 4.24
CA PHE A 145 -6.90 8.24 3.80
C PHE A 145 -5.63 8.87 3.23
N HIS A 146 -4.67 8.01 2.96
CA HIS A 146 -3.42 8.33 2.28
C HIS A 146 -3.40 7.71 0.88
N VAL A 147 -2.60 8.30 -0.02
CA VAL A 147 -2.45 7.83 -1.40
C VAL A 147 -0.97 7.60 -1.70
N GLY A 148 -0.64 6.40 -2.16
CA GLY A 148 0.72 5.98 -2.51
C GLY A 148 1.03 6.19 -4.00
N PHE A 149 2.21 6.74 -4.31
CA PHE A 149 2.68 6.97 -5.68
C PHE A 149 3.97 6.23 -5.95
N THR A 150 3.99 5.50 -7.06
CA THR A 150 5.13 4.70 -7.54
C THR A 150 5.90 5.41 -8.66
N GLY A 151 6.95 4.74 -9.16
CA GLY A 151 7.70 5.15 -10.33
C GLY A 151 6.89 5.34 -11.62
N THR A 152 5.62 4.92 -11.65
CA THR A 152 4.69 5.24 -12.76
C THR A 152 4.61 6.75 -12.99
N LEU A 153 4.65 7.55 -11.92
CA LEU A 153 4.70 9.01 -11.98
C LEU A 153 5.84 9.55 -12.86
N CYS A 154 6.97 8.85 -12.90
CA CYS A 154 8.17 9.22 -13.67
C CYS A 154 8.06 8.86 -15.16
N LYS A 155 7.16 7.97 -15.56
CA LYS A 155 6.98 7.57 -16.97
C LYS A 155 6.41 8.72 -17.79
N PHE A 156 6.93 8.92 -19.02
CA PHE A 156 6.57 10.07 -19.84
C PHE A 156 5.06 10.16 -20.09
N GLN A 157 4.48 9.18 -20.77
CA GLN A 157 3.06 9.17 -21.13
C GLN A 157 2.17 8.76 -19.95
N ARG A 158 2.43 7.58 -19.37
CA ARG A 158 1.59 7.00 -18.30
C ARG A 158 1.59 7.80 -17.01
N GLY A 159 2.67 8.54 -16.73
CA GLY A 159 2.78 9.39 -15.55
C GLY A 159 2.18 10.78 -15.72
N LYS A 160 1.82 11.21 -16.94
CA LYS A 160 1.30 12.56 -17.18
C LYS A 160 0.06 12.87 -16.36
N PRO A 161 -1.01 12.04 -16.36
CA PRO A 161 -2.20 12.31 -15.54
C PRO A 161 -1.88 12.40 -14.04
N LEU A 162 -0.99 11.54 -13.54
CA LEU A 162 -0.59 11.57 -12.12
C LEU A 162 0.14 12.85 -11.76
N ARG A 163 1.01 13.36 -12.63
CA ARG A 163 1.69 14.65 -12.41
C ARG A 163 0.72 15.85 -12.38
N GLU A 164 -0.41 15.77 -13.08
CA GLU A 164 -1.47 16.78 -13.06
C GLU A 164 -2.32 16.72 -11.78
N ILE A 165 -2.36 15.56 -11.11
CA ILE A 165 -3.08 15.33 -9.85
C ILE A 165 -2.26 15.82 -8.65
N ILE A 166 -0.96 15.54 -8.61
CA ILE A 166 -0.08 15.81 -7.47
C ILE A 166 -0.22 17.23 -6.89
N PRO A 167 -0.23 18.32 -7.68
CA PRO A 167 -0.36 19.67 -7.13
C PRO A 167 -1.70 19.98 -6.47
N LYS A 168 -2.71 19.13 -6.67
CA LYS A 168 -4.08 19.29 -6.16
C LYS A 168 -4.32 18.50 -4.88
N LEU A 169 -3.33 17.72 -4.43
CA LEU A 169 -3.42 16.88 -3.24
C LEU A 169 -2.51 17.41 -2.12
N PRO A 170 -2.92 17.29 -0.85
CA PRO A 170 -2.08 17.70 0.27
C PRO A 170 -0.87 16.75 0.42
N LEU A 171 0.34 17.28 0.37
CA LEU A 171 1.58 16.50 0.38
C LEU A 171 1.69 15.59 1.62
N ASN A 172 1.15 16.00 2.76
CA ASN A 172 1.12 15.21 4.00
C ASN A 172 0.08 14.07 4.00
N ARG A 173 -0.58 13.84 2.89
CA ARG A 173 -1.44 12.67 2.63
C ARG A 173 -0.84 11.74 1.58
N LEU A 174 0.32 12.10 1.04
CA LEU A 174 0.99 11.28 0.04
C LEU A 174 2.07 10.41 0.67
N MET A 175 2.20 9.19 0.14
CA MET A 175 3.30 8.28 0.42
C MET A 175 4.05 7.95 -0.87
N LEU A 176 5.34 7.67 -0.75
CA LEU A 176 6.20 7.29 -1.87
C LEU A 176 6.63 5.85 -1.71
N GLU A 177 6.58 5.14 -2.80
CA GLU A 177 6.91 3.72 -2.84
C GLU A 177 7.45 3.32 -4.21
N THR A 178 8.09 2.18 -4.30
CA THR A 178 8.64 1.69 -5.57
C THR A 178 7.81 0.58 -6.18
N ASP A 179 7.09 -0.17 -5.35
CA ASP A 179 6.46 -1.44 -5.72
C ASP A 179 7.48 -2.44 -6.32
N ALA A 180 8.71 -2.41 -5.78
CA ALA A 180 9.80 -3.26 -6.26
C ALA A 180 9.49 -4.76 -6.02
N PRO A 181 9.84 -5.61 -6.98
CA PRO A 181 10.61 -5.38 -8.22
C PRO A 181 9.77 -4.89 -9.40
N TRP A 182 8.47 -4.69 -9.21
CA TRP A 182 7.53 -4.26 -10.24
C TRP A 182 7.69 -2.77 -10.59
N MET A 183 6.89 -2.28 -11.51
CA MET A 183 6.76 -0.86 -11.87
C MET A 183 8.05 -0.16 -12.31
N GLY A 184 9.05 -0.91 -12.82
CA GLY A 184 10.30 -0.33 -13.32
C GLY A 184 10.07 0.86 -14.26
N PHE A 185 10.78 1.97 -14.02
CA PHE A 185 10.59 3.24 -14.72
C PHE A 185 11.91 3.88 -15.21
N ILE A 186 13.03 3.30 -14.88
CA ILE A 186 14.35 3.76 -15.32
C ILE A 186 14.63 3.17 -16.71
N LYS A 187 15.05 4.05 -17.64
CA LYS A 187 15.38 3.62 -19.01
C LYS A 187 16.48 2.54 -18.98
N GLY A 188 16.23 1.44 -19.66
CA GLY A 188 17.16 0.29 -19.74
C GLY A 188 17.06 -0.69 -18.58
N ARG A 189 16.27 -0.41 -17.53
CA ARG A 189 16.03 -1.33 -16.41
C ARG A 189 14.54 -1.68 -16.31
N ARG A 190 14.22 -2.99 -16.36
CA ARG A 190 12.84 -3.48 -16.34
C ARG A 190 12.24 -3.53 -14.94
N VAL A 191 13.09 -3.74 -13.93
CA VAL A 191 12.69 -3.86 -12.52
C VAL A 191 12.97 -2.56 -11.78
N SER A 192 12.19 -2.27 -10.74
CA SER A 192 12.48 -1.22 -9.78
C SER A 192 13.22 -1.80 -8.56
N GLU A 193 13.86 -0.92 -7.82
CA GLU A 193 14.57 -1.24 -6.58
C GLU A 193 14.09 -0.28 -5.46
N PRO A 194 14.17 -0.66 -4.18
CA PRO A 194 13.75 0.22 -3.08
C PRO A 194 14.42 1.60 -3.09
N ALA A 195 15.68 1.67 -3.50
CA ALA A 195 16.44 2.92 -3.61
C ALA A 195 15.87 3.92 -4.65
N ASP A 196 15.07 3.45 -5.61
CA ASP A 196 14.47 4.29 -6.64
C ASP A 196 13.44 5.29 -6.09
N VAL A 197 12.98 5.13 -4.86
CA VAL A 197 12.07 6.06 -4.18
C VAL A 197 12.61 7.50 -4.18
N VAL A 198 13.93 7.68 -4.17
CA VAL A 198 14.60 8.98 -4.26
C VAL A 198 14.26 9.69 -5.57
N LEU A 199 14.18 8.95 -6.68
CA LEU A 199 13.84 9.53 -7.99
C LEU A 199 12.36 9.93 -8.06
N ILE A 200 11.48 9.20 -7.35
CA ILE A 200 10.07 9.54 -7.24
C ILE A 200 9.90 10.83 -6.44
N ALA A 201 10.60 10.98 -5.31
CA ALA A 201 10.62 12.20 -4.53
C ALA A 201 11.11 13.41 -5.35
N LYS A 202 12.21 13.25 -6.11
CA LYS A 202 12.72 14.28 -7.02
C LYS A 202 11.69 14.66 -8.09
N LYS A 203 10.96 13.69 -8.65
CA LYS A 203 9.92 13.96 -9.65
C LYS A 203 8.75 14.76 -9.04
N ILE A 204 8.27 14.39 -7.86
CA ILE A 204 7.21 15.14 -7.16
C ILE A 204 7.67 16.56 -6.85
N ALA A 205 8.89 16.73 -6.34
CA ALA A 205 9.46 18.05 -6.06
C ALA A 205 9.51 18.94 -7.32
N SER A 206 9.94 18.36 -8.45
CA SER A 206 9.92 19.05 -9.74
C SER A 206 8.51 19.47 -10.19
N VAL A 207 7.50 18.65 -9.91
CA VAL A 207 6.08 18.94 -10.23
C VAL A 207 5.52 20.04 -9.33
N LEU A 208 5.92 20.05 -8.06
CA LEU A 208 5.46 21.03 -7.05
C LEU A 208 6.29 22.32 -7.06
N GLY A 209 7.41 22.38 -7.77
CA GLY A 209 8.32 23.52 -7.75
C GLY A 209 8.99 23.73 -6.39
N CYS A 210 9.32 22.66 -5.67
CA CYS A 210 9.94 22.72 -4.34
C CYS A 210 11.20 21.83 -4.25
N GLU A 211 11.92 21.92 -3.14
CA GLU A 211 13.12 21.12 -2.91
C GLU A 211 12.78 19.63 -2.66
N PRO A 212 13.54 18.68 -3.24
CA PRO A 212 13.36 17.25 -3.00
C PRO A 212 13.43 16.85 -1.51
N SER A 213 14.24 17.53 -0.73
CA SER A 213 14.36 17.34 0.73
C SER A 213 13.07 17.67 1.47
N HIS A 214 12.30 18.66 1.00
CA HIS A 214 10.99 18.97 1.57
C HIS A 214 9.99 17.83 1.33
N VAL A 215 9.92 17.33 0.09
CA VAL A 215 9.04 16.17 -0.24
C VAL A 215 9.45 14.96 0.59
N ALA A 216 10.73 14.61 0.60
CA ALA A 216 11.23 13.46 1.38
C ALA A 216 10.87 13.59 2.87
N ARG A 217 11.10 14.74 3.49
CA ARG A 217 10.78 14.98 4.90
C ARG A 217 9.29 14.80 5.20
N VAL A 218 8.41 15.40 4.40
CA VAL A 218 6.96 15.35 4.64
C VAL A 218 6.43 13.93 4.43
N THR A 219 6.77 13.29 3.32
CA THR A 219 6.24 11.95 3.00
C THR A 219 6.83 10.87 3.92
N THR A 220 8.08 11.00 4.36
CA THR A 220 8.67 10.12 5.38
C THR A 220 7.94 10.26 6.72
N ALA A 221 7.67 11.50 7.17
CA ALA A 221 6.91 11.72 8.39
C ALA A 221 5.48 11.13 8.30
N THR A 222 4.85 11.26 7.13
CA THR A 222 3.55 10.64 6.85
C THR A 222 3.62 9.11 6.96
N ALA A 223 4.58 8.48 6.29
CA ALA A 223 4.73 7.02 6.31
C ALA A 223 5.06 6.51 7.73
N ARG A 224 5.97 7.18 8.45
CA ARG A 224 6.31 6.81 9.84
C ARG A 224 5.11 6.88 10.77
N LYS A 225 4.32 7.94 10.67
CA LYS A 225 3.10 8.09 11.47
C LYS A 225 2.09 6.98 11.14
N PHE A 226 1.88 6.71 9.86
CA PHE A 226 0.94 5.69 9.39
C PHE A 226 1.32 4.29 9.88
N PHE A 227 2.57 3.88 9.67
CA PHE A 227 3.07 2.57 10.07
C PHE A 227 3.48 2.48 11.54
N ARG A 228 3.43 3.61 12.29
CA ARG A 228 3.80 3.68 13.71
C ARG A 228 5.23 3.19 13.99
N ILE A 229 6.19 3.74 13.24
CA ILE A 229 7.62 3.40 13.27
C ILE A 229 8.48 4.65 13.48
#